data_337a3582acbfdd090211d814a2e9ca3a
#
_entry.id   337a3582acbfdd090211d814a2e9ca3a
#
_cell.length_a   1.000
_cell.length_b   1.000
_cell.length_c   1.000
_cell.angle_alpha   90.00
_cell.angle_beta   90.00
_cell.angle_gamma   90.00
#
_symmetry.space_group_name_H-M   'P 1'
#
loop_
_entity.id
_entity.type
_entity.pdbx_description
1 polymer ?
#
loop_
_entity_poly.entity_id
_entity_poly.type
_entity_poly.pdbx_seq_one_letter_code
_entity_poly.pdbx_strand_id
1 'polypeptide(L)'
;MTVCALAQAPSGATAGAPEGRGRILLVLPFDNRTGQPSLEWIREAAPQILSSRFAAAGFAPMSRADRMYALDHLGLPQGFHPSRASSLKLAETLDADSIVVGSYVTDGTGIVAEAQVVDVPHLRMSQPVTARGEMRDLISVFDSLAWKLPRQLDPGFSVAEETFVAAGKGLRLDAFEQYIRGITEPDQPERLRHLNQSVLLSPEFSEAWMALGREDYNGQKYEEAAAAFGRVGRNDPDALEAGFYRGLSLLFSGNYPKAEEAFGSVARILPLAEVVNNQGVAVSRQGHDGSPLFRQSVAADPNAADYHFNLAVSLKRHGVAAEALTELAQCLRLRPNDSEAQALDKEWNKPAAKPASGLDAEAKADPLERIARRFDAVAFRQAALMMDQMDASRLAALTPRQQAQKLAAQAKDYLDRGLLLEAERLYQSAVAADSRVAEAHAGLAEVRERTGDAEAARKEATISLKLIPSVEAYLVMSRLDLAAGHLDQAAYHAGEALKLDSANRAAQELHRQIEAKEVQKK
;
A
#
# COMPACT_ATOMS: atom_id res chain seq x y z
N MET A 1 36.12 12.95 59.60
CA MET A 1 35.35 13.72 58.60
C MET A 1 35.81 13.24 57.22
N THR A 2 35.08 12.31 56.65
CA THR A 2 35.45 11.75 55.32
C THR A 2 34.35 12.19 54.37
N VAL A 3 34.70 13.05 53.41
CA VAL A 3 33.81 13.55 52.39
C VAL A 3 33.72 12.51 51.26
N CYS A 4 32.54 11.86 51.10
CA CYS A 4 32.25 11.03 49.95
C CYS A 4 31.89 11.93 48.76
N ALA A 5 32.73 11.91 47.72
CA ALA A 5 32.42 12.47 46.41
C ALA A 5 31.45 11.56 45.69
N LEU A 6 30.23 12.05 45.44
CA LEU A 6 29.27 11.43 44.54
C LEU A 6 29.72 11.66 43.08
N ALA A 7 30.16 10.61 42.43
CA ALA A 7 30.38 10.63 40.98
C ALA A 7 29.04 10.76 40.27
N GLN A 8 28.83 11.82 39.51
CA GLN A 8 27.74 11.97 38.57
C GLN A 8 27.95 11.01 37.41
N ALA A 9 27.00 10.10 37.24
CA ALA A 9 26.90 9.26 36.02
C ALA A 9 26.60 10.16 34.80
N PRO A 10 27.16 9.85 33.63
CA PRO A 10 26.81 10.60 32.42
C PRO A 10 25.35 10.40 32.11
N SER A 11 24.63 11.50 31.86
CA SER A 11 23.27 11.54 31.41
C SER A 11 23.15 10.69 30.12
N GLY A 12 22.46 9.56 30.23
CA GLY A 12 22.22 8.65 29.13
C GLY A 12 21.50 9.35 28.00
N ALA A 13 21.84 8.93 26.82
CA ALA A 13 21.18 9.22 25.58
C ALA A 13 19.66 9.14 25.77
N THR A 14 18.97 10.17 25.34
CA THR A 14 17.51 10.18 25.19
C THR A 14 17.15 8.97 24.32
N ALA A 15 16.51 7.99 24.95
CA ALA A 15 15.85 6.93 24.22
C ALA A 15 14.94 7.59 23.17
N GLY A 16 15.16 7.28 21.91
CA GLY A 16 14.30 7.74 20.82
C GLY A 16 12.86 7.46 21.18
N ALA A 17 11.98 8.42 20.93
CA ALA A 17 10.54 8.24 21.09
C ALA A 17 10.14 6.95 20.37
N PRO A 18 9.18 6.17 20.91
CA PRO A 18 8.75 4.93 20.27
C PRO A 18 8.28 5.24 18.85
N GLU A 19 8.89 4.58 17.88
CA GLU A 19 8.67 4.72 16.43
C GLU A 19 7.25 4.30 16.03
N GLY A 20 6.23 4.96 16.44
CA GLY A 20 4.84 4.62 16.14
C GLY A 20 3.84 5.71 16.51
N ARG A 21 4.21 6.66 17.35
CA ARG A 21 3.35 7.80 17.66
C ARG A 21 3.76 9.02 16.83
N GLY A 22 2.78 9.69 16.20
CA GLY A 22 2.96 10.92 15.43
C GLY A 22 3.00 10.74 13.92
N ARG A 23 2.53 9.58 13.38
CA ARG A 23 2.57 9.28 11.95
C ARG A 23 1.22 9.17 11.27
N ILE A 24 0.11 9.18 12.02
CA ILE A 24 -1.25 9.11 11.44
C ILE A 24 -1.65 10.49 10.96
N LEU A 25 -1.86 10.63 9.65
CA LEU A 25 -2.12 11.90 8.99
C LEU A 25 -3.54 11.94 8.40
N LEU A 26 -4.27 13.01 8.70
CA LEU A 26 -5.51 13.35 8.00
C LEU A 26 -5.22 14.46 6.98
N VAL A 27 -5.28 14.15 5.69
CA VAL A 27 -5.16 15.17 4.64
C VAL A 27 -6.56 15.61 4.22
N LEU A 28 -6.86 16.90 4.44
CA LEU A 28 -8.15 17.49 4.08
C LEU A 28 -8.16 17.99 2.63
N PRO A 29 -9.36 18.06 1.98
CA PRO A 29 -9.50 18.71 0.70
C PRO A 29 -9.01 20.16 0.75
N PHE A 30 -8.22 20.57 -0.27
CA PHE A 30 -7.68 21.92 -0.33
C PHE A 30 -8.72 22.95 -0.75
N ASP A 31 -8.64 24.15 -0.21
CA ASP A 31 -9.55 25.23 -0.57
C ASP A 31 -9.25 25.80 -1.96
N ASN A 32 -10.25 25.79 -2.83
CA ASN A 32 -10.18 26.45 -4.13
C ASN A 32 -10.34 27.96 -3.97
N ARG A 33 -9.25 28.71 -4.08
CA ARG A 33 -9.23 30.17 -4.04
C ARG A 33 -9.02 30.80 -5.42
N THR A 34 -9.18 30.00 -6.49
CA THR A 34 -9.00 30.48 -7.86
C THR A 34 -10.21 31.28 -8.38
N GLY A 35 -11.38 31.09 -7.78
CA GLY A 35 -12.65 31.58 -8.29
C GLY A 35 -13.15 30.85 -9.54
N GLN A 36 -12.48 29.76 -9.98
CA GLN A 36 -12.82 28.98 -11.17
C GLN A 36 -13.46 27.63 -10.76
N PRO A 37 -14.77 27.42 -11.01
CA PRO A 37 -15.43 26.14 -10.70
C PRO A 37 -14.86 24.95 -11.48
N SER A 38 -14.31 25.18 -12.68
CA SER A 38 -13.66 24.13 -13.49
C SER A 38 -12.46 23.48 -12.81
N LEU A 39 -11.85 24.16 -11.84
CA LEU A 39 -10.70 23.69 -11.07
C LEU A 39 -11.09 23.08 -9.71
N GLU A 40 -12.39 22.94 -9.42
CA GLU A 40 -12.89 22.41 -8.13
C GLU A 40 -12.40 20.98 -7.85
N TRP A 41 -12.18 20.17 -8.89
CA TRP A 41 -11.66 18.82 -8.77
C TRP A 41 -10.29 18.76 -8.08
N ILE A 42 -9.48 19.83 -8.15
CA ILE A 42 -8.15 19.91 -7.53
C ILE A 42 -8.26 19.82 -5.99
N ARG A 43 -9.39 20.20 -5.41
CA ARG A 43 -9.63 20.06 -3.97
C ARG A 43 -9.39 18.64 -3.48
N GLU A 44 -9.94 17.64 -4.20
CA GLU A 44 -9.80 16.23 -3.84
C GLU A 44 -8.52 15.63 -4.45
N ALA A 45 -7.98 16.20 -5.54
CA ALA A 45 -6.72 15.79 -6.13
C ALA A 45 -5.54 15.94 -5.15
N ALA A 46 -5.50 17.04 -4.41
CA ALA A 46 -4.44 17.33 -3.44
C ALA A 46 -4.30 16.22 -2.36
N PRO A 47 -5.36 15.85 -1.60
CA PRO A 47 -5.24 14.76 -0.63
C PRO A 47 -4.90 13.41 -1.26
N GLN A 48 -5.32 13.11 -2.49
CA GLN A 48 -4.95 11.85 -3.15
C GLN A 48 -3.44 11.78 -3.41
N ILE A 49 -2.86 12.83 -4.01
CA ILE A 49 -1.42 12.88 -4.26
C ILE A 49 -0.63 12.88 -2.95
N LEU A 50 -0.98 13.78 -2.03
CA LEU A 50 -0.26 13.91 -0.76
C LEU A 50 -0.30 12.61 0.06
N SER A 51 -1.47 11.96 0.17
CA SER A 51 -1.59 10.69 0.91
C SER A 51 -0.75 9.59 0.30
N SER A 52 -0.75 9.43 -1.03
CA SER A 52 0.09 8.45 -1.71
C SER A 52 1.58 8.66 -1.39
N ARG A 53 2.06 9.91 -1.44
CA ARG A 53 3.46 10.24 -1.15
C ARG A 53 3.80 10.09 0.33
N PHE A 54 2.89 10.46 1.23
CA PHE A 54 3.10 10.26 2.67
C PHE A 54 3.15 8.78 3.04
N ALA A 55 2.31 7.94 2.44
CA ALA A 55 2.38 6.49 2.65
C ALA A 55 3.76 5.94 2.24
N ALA A 56 4.23 6.28 1.04
CA ALA A 56 5.55 5.88 0.56
C ALA A 56 6.70 6.45 1.43
N ALA A 57 6.52 7.64 1.99
CA ALA A 57 7.46 8.25 2.94
C ALA A 57 7.43 7.62 4.35
N GLY A 58 6.56 6.64 4.60
CA GLY A 58 6.47 5.91 5.87
C GLY A 58 5.53 6.53 6.91
N PHE A 59 4.65 7.43 6.49
CA PHE A 59 3.53 7.91 7.30
C PHE A 59 2.30 7.04 7.07
N ALA A 60 1.30 7.15 7.95
CA ALA A 60 0.02 6.46 7.85
C ALA A 60 -1.11 7.45 7.51
N PRO A 61 -1.29 7.85 6.24
CA PRO A 61 -2.37 8.75 5.87
C PRO A 61 -3.71 8.03 5.96
N MET A 62 -4.72 8.75 6.48
CA MET A 62 -6.10 8.31 6.47
C MET A 62 -6.64 8.29 5.03
N SER A 63 -7.35 7.22 4.70
CA SER A 63 -7.95 7.06 3.37
C SER A 63 -9.11 8.04 3.16
N ARG A 64 -9.48 8.25 1.88
CA ARG A 64 -10.72 8.99 1.55
C ARG A 64 -11.94 8.32 2.17
N ALA A 65 -11.99 6.98 2.21
CA ALA A 65 -13.10 6.24 2.79
C ALA A 65 -13.23 6.48 4.30
N ASP A 66 -12.11 6.48 5.04
CA ASP A 66 -12.10 6.79 6.48
C ASP A 66 -12.58 8.23 6.73
N ARG A 67 -12.15 9.19 5.89
CA ARG A 67 -12.60 10.59 5.98
C ARG A 67 -14.10 10.71 5.70
N MET A 68 -14.63 10.03 4.68
CA MET A 68 -16.07 10.02 4.38
C MET A 68 -16.88 9.39 5.51
N TYR A 69 -16.40 8.29 6.08
CA TYR A 69 -17.02 7.67 7.26
C TYR A 69 -17.08 8.63 8.45
N ALA A 70 -16.00 9.35 8.75
CA ALA A 70 -15.99 10.32 9.85
C ALA A 70 -16.93 11.51 9.60
N LEU A 71 -17.03 12.01 8.37
CA LEU A 71 -17.97 13.05 7.99
C LEU A 71 -19.42 12.59 8.20
N ASP A 72 -19.76 11.40 7.74
CA ASP A 72 -21.10 10.80 7.92
C ASP A 72 -21.43 10.62 9.40
N HIS A 73 -20.50 10.06 10.17
CA HIS A 73 -20.64 9.87 11.63
C HIS A 73 -20.88 11.17 12.39
N LEU A 74 -20.28 12.27 11.91
CA LEU A 74 -20.46 13.61 12.48
C LEU A 74 -21.67 14.36 11.90
N GLY A 75 -22.41 13.76 10.97
CA GLY A 75 -23.54 14.40 10.29
C GLY A 75 -23.13 15.57 9.39
N LEU A 76 -21.91 15.56 8.86
CA LEU A 76 -21.36 16.61 8.01
C LEU A 76 -21.46 16.19 6.53
N PRO A 77 -21.89 17.09 5.62
CA PRO A 77 -21.97 16.77 4.20
C PRO A 77 -20.57 16.57 3.58
N GLN A 78 -20.47 15.73 2.54
CA GLN A 78 -19.20 15.41 1.87
C GLN A 78 -18.50 16.66 1.27
N GLY A 79 -19.25 17.64 0.80
CA GLY A 79 -18.72 18.92 0.30
C GLY A 79 -18.42 19.95 1.39
N PHE A 80 -18.45 19.54 2.66
CA PHE A 80 -18.24 20.44 3.78
C PHE A 80 -16.83 21.06 3.76
N HIS A 81 -16.78 22.38 3.99
CA HIS A 81 -15.52 23.10 4.22
C HIS A 81 -15.27 23.16 5.74
N PRO A 82 -14.39 22.32 6.28
CA PRO A 82 -14.22 22.25 7.71
C PRO A 82 -13.58 23.52 8.25
N SER A 83 -14.21 24.09 9.29
CA SER A 83 -13.55 25.07 10.15
C SER A 83 -12.41 24.41 10.92
N ARG A 84 -11.53 25.19 11.54
CA ARG A 84 -10.47 24.65 12.39
C ARG A 84 -11.01 23.70 13.48
N ALA A 85 -12.14 24.05 14.10
CA ALA A 85 -12.76 23.23 15.13
C ALA A 85 -13.31 21.91 14.55
N SER A 86 -13.94 21.95 13.38
CA SER A 86 -14.44 20.75 12.70
C SER A 86 -13.32 19.86 12.20
N SER A 87 -12.20 20.44 11.74
CA SER A 87 -11.00 19.68 11.34
C SER A 87 -10.41 18.91 12.51
N LEU A 88 -10.31 19.56 13.70
CA LEU A 88 -9.85 18.90 14.92
C LEU A 88 -10.82 17.78 15.33
N LYS A 89 -12.12 18.01 15.24
CA LYS A 89 -13.12 16.98 15.55
C LYS A 89 -13.06 15.78 14.62
N LEU A 90 -12.83 16.00 13.32
CA LEU A 90 -12.57 14.94 12.36
C LEU A 90 -11.30 14.15 12.72
N ALA A 91 -10.22 14.83 13.07
CA ALA A 91 -8.98 14.18 13.49
C ALA A 91 -9.14 13.36 14.76
N GLU A 92 -9.85 13.87 15.77
CA GLU A 92 -10.19 13.13 16.98
C GLU A 92 -11.02 11.87 16.68
N THR A 93 -12.00 11.98 15.78
CA THR A 93 -12.86 10.84 15.39
C THR A 93 -12.06 9.75 14.69
N LEU A 94 -10.99 10.12 13.98
CA LEU A 94 -10.12 9.23 13.22
C LEU A 94 -8.83 8.86 13.99
N ASP A 95 -8.65 9.34 15.21
CA ASP A 95 -7.42 9.17 16.00
C ASP A 95 -6.16 9.61 15.22
N ALA A 96 -6.28 10.71 14.48
CA ALA A 96 -5.17 11.25 13.69
C ALA A 96 -4.29 12.17 14.52
N ASP A 97 -2.97 11.98 14.42
CA ASP A 97 -1.97 12.78 15.15
C ASP A 97 -1.77 14.17 14.52
N SER A 98 -1.96 14.27 13.21
CA SER A 98 -1.74 15.51 12.47
C SER A 98 -2.74 15.68 11.34
N ILE A 99 -3.03 16.95 11.03
CA ILE A 99 -3.91 17.32 9.91
C ILE A 99 -3.10 18.14 8.92
N VAL A 100 -3.21 17.82 7.64
CA VAL A 100 -2.72 18.67 6.54
C VAL A 100 -3.88 19.47 5.99
N VAL A 101 -3.75 20.77 6.01
CA VAL A 101 -4.69 21.74 5.44
C VAL A 101 -4.00 22.57 4.37
N GLY A 102 -4.70 22.98 3.33
CA GLY A 102 -4.11 23.77 2.27
C GLY A 102 -5.12 24.48 1.38
N SER A 103 -4.60 25.27 0.48
CA SER A 103 -5.36 26.00 -0.53
C SER A 103 -4.55 26.15 -1.81
N TYR A 104 -5.22 26.49 -2.90
CA TYR A 104 -4.57 26.79 -4.16
C TYR A 104 -5.21 28.00 -4.85
N VAL A 105 -4.35 28.75 -5.58
CA VAL A 105 -4.73 29.88 -6.42
C VAL A 105 -4.09 29.71 -7.79
N THR A 106 -4.63 30.42 -8.80
CA THR A 106 -3.98 30.52 -10.11
C THR A 106 -3.14 31.80 -10.20
N ASP A 107 -1.98 31.71 -10.85
CA ASP A 107 -1.08 32.82 -11.14
C ASP A 107 -0.82 32.83 -12.66
N GLY A 108 -1.68 33.52 -13.39
CA GLY A 108 -1.68 33.47 -14.85
C GLY A 108 -2.03 32.07 -15.37
N THR A 109 -1.10 31.41 -16.05
CA THR A 109 -1.22 30.02 -16.52
C THR A 109 -0.77 28.99 -15.49
N GLY A 110 -0.24 29.45 -14.36
CA GLY A 110 0.32 28.63 -13.30
C GLY A 110 -0.64 28.39 -12.16
N ILE A 111 -0.24 27.49 -11.28
CA ILE A 111 -0.88 27.21 -10.00
C ILE A 111 0.11 27.41 -8.86
N VAL A 112 -0.37 27.99 -7.78
CA VAL A 112 0.35 28.10 -6.51
C VAL A 112 -0.48 27.38 -5.46
N ALA A 113 0.10 26.36 -4.84
CA ALA A 113 -0.50 25.62 -3.73
C ALA A 113 0.25 25.90 -2.45
N GLU A 114 -0.49 26.09 -1.35
CA GLU A 114 0.04 26.32 -0.01
C GLU A 114 -0.54 25.29 0.94
N ALA A 115 0.27 24.77 1.85
CA ALA A 115 -0.17 23.83 2.86
C ALA A 115 0.54 24.03 4.21
N GLN A 116 -0.12 23.59 5.27
CA GLN A 116 0.38 23.59 6.65
C GLN A 116 0.01 22.28 7.34
N VAL A 117 0.79 21.91 8.34
CA VAL A 117 0.48 20.80 9.24
C VAL A 117 -0.04 21.36 10.56
N VAL A 118 -1.11 20.77 11.05
CA VAL A 118 -1.64 21.00 12.40
C VAL A 118 -1.30 19.77 13.24
N ASP A 119 -0.48 19.96 14.26
CA ASP A 119 -0.21 18.98 15.32
C ASP A 119 -1.44 18.95 16.25
N VAL A 120 -2.18 17.84 16.24
CA VAL A 120 -3.45 17.70 16.96
C VAL A 120 -3.25 17.68 18.48
N PRO A 121 -2.33 16.86 19.04
CA PRO A 121 -2.07 16.82 20.49
C PRO A 121 -1.66 18.17 21.09
N HIS A 122 -0.88 18.98 20.36
CA HIS A 122 -0.34 20.24 20.87
C HIS A 122 -1.06 21.47 20.34
N LEU A 123 -2.04 21.30 19.44
CA LEU A 123 -2.81 22.37 18.78
C LEU A 123 -1.91 23.42 18.09
N ARG A 124 -0.75 23.00 17.61
CA ARG A 124 0.24 23.84 16.93
C ARG A 124 0.09 23.72 15.42
N MET A 125 0.26 24.83 14.73
CA MET A 125 0.28 24.89 13.27
C MET A 125 1.72 25.18 12.81
N SER A 126 2.15 24.42 11.81
CA SER A 126 3.48 24.63 11.21
C SER A 126 3.53 25.93 10.41
N GLN A 127 4.73 26.33 10.01
CA GLN A 127 4.87 27.39 9.00
C GLN A 127 4.26 26.92 7.68
N PRO A 128 3.62 27.82 6.90
CA PRO A 128 3.11 27.48 5.59
C PRO A 128 4.26 27.12 4.64
N VAL A 129 4.05 26.07 3.85
CA VAL A 129 4.93 25.71 2.75
C VAL A 129 4.19 25.91 1.44
N THR A 130 4.89 26.42 0.42
CA THR A 130 4.33 26.71 -0.88
C THR A 130 5.07 25.96 -1.98
N ALA A 131 4.32 25.57 -3.02
CA ALA A 131 4.86 25.08 -4.27
C ALA A 131 4.13 25.77 -5.42
N ARG A 132 4.83 25.98 -6.54
CA ARG A 132 4.28 26.64 -7.73
C ARG A 132 4.79 25.95 -8.99
N GLY A 133 4.00 26.01 -10.04
CA GLY A 133 4.36 25.49 -11.36
C GLY A 133 3.28 25.78 -12.38
N GLU A 134 3.42 25.30 -13.59
CA GLU A 134 2.38 25.40 -14.60
C GLU A 134 1.24 24.41 -14.28
N MET A 135 0.03 24.69 -14.76
CA MET A 135 -1.13 23.81 -14.54
C MET A 135 -0.90 22.40 -15.10
N ARG A 136 -0.16 22.26 -16.20
CA ARG A 136 0.19 20.94 -16.75
C ARG A 136 1.08 20.10 -15.83
N ASP A 137 1.80 20.75 -14.90
CA ASP A 137 2.73 20.14 -13.95
C ASP A 137 2.11 20.00 -12.55
N LEU A 138 0.76 20.04 -12.46
CA LEU A 138 0.01 20.04 -11.21
C LEU A 138 0.45 18.92 -10.25
N ILE A 139 0.66 17.71 -10.77
CA ILE A 139 1.09 16.56 -9.98
C ILE A 139 2.44 16.86 -9.32
N SER A 140 3.41 17.38 -10.09
CA SER A 140 4.74 17.75 -9.57
C SER A 140 4.69 18.88 -8.56
N VAL A 141 3.73 19.81 -8.69
CA VAL A 141 3.52 20.87 -7.68
C VAL A 141 3.10 20.26 -6.35
N PHE A 142 2.16 19.32 -6.35
CA PHE A 142 1.76 18.62 -5.14
C PHE A 142 2.83 17.65 -4.63
N ASP A 143 3.63 17.01 -5.50
CA ASP A 143 4.79 16.22 -5.10
C ASP A 143 5.84 17.06 -4.35
N SER A 144 6.08 18.30 -4.81
CA SER A 144 6.96 19.24 -4.10
C SER A 144 6.40 19.65 -2.72
N LEU A 145 5.08 19.84 -2.59
CA LEU A 145 4.45 20.05 -1.28
C LEU A 145 4.61 18.80 -0.39
N ALA A 146 4.36 17.62 -0.97
CA ALA A 146 4.50 16.35 -0.26
C ALA A 146 5.92 16.10 0.25
N TRP A 147 6.93 16.64 -0.42
CA TRP A 147 8.31 16.62 0.05
C TRP A 147 8.61 17.62 1.17
N LYS A 148 8.00 18.81 1.14
CA LYS A 148 8.24 19.88 2.13
C LYS A 148 7.55 19.59 3.48
N LEU A 149 6.35 19.03 3.46
CA LEU A 149 5.52 18.81 4.65
C LEU A 149 6.11 17.79 5.64
N PRO A 150 6.65 16.62 5.26
CA PRO A 150 7.26 15.67 6.19
C PRO A 150 8.37 16.26 7.05
N ARG A 151 9.14 17.23 6.53
CA ARG A 151 10.20 17.91 7.26
C ARG A 151 9.70 18.76 8.42
N GLN A 152 8.42 19.16 8.40
CA GLN A 152 7.76 19.85 9.51
C GLN A 152 7.38 18.87 10.64
N LEU A 153 7.20 17.59 10.29
CA LEU A 153 6.81 16.52 11.22
C LEU A 153 8.02 15.75 11.75
N ASP A 154 9.01 15.54 10.90
CA ASP A 154 10.24 14.80 11.20
C ASP A 154 11.45 15.55 10.64
N PRO A 155 12.20 16.27 11.51
CA PRO A 155 13.42 16.95 11.09
C PRO A 155 14.52 16.03 10.54
N GLY A 156 14.45 14.74 10.86
CA GLY A 156 15.37 13.70 10.33
C GLY A 156 15.02 13.23 8.93
N PHE A 157 13.89 13.66 8.37
CA PHE A 157 13.45 13.26 7.05
C PHE A 157 14.39 13.81 5.97
N SER A 158 15.09 12.93 5.26
CA SER A 158 16.20 13.28 4.37
C SER A 158 16.03 12.83 2.91
N VAL A 159 14.87 12.23 2.55
CA VAL A 159 14.57 11.83 1.17
C VAL A 159 14.61 13.05 0.24
N ALA A 160 15.15 12.90 -0.97
CA ALA A 160 15.30 14.00 -1.93
C ALA A 160 13.98 14.41 -2.58
N GLU A 161 13.91 15.67 -3.02
CA GLU A 161 12.74 16.19 -3.75
C GLU A 161 12.58 15.48 -5.10
N GLU A 162 13.70 15.20 -5.78
CA GLU A 162 13.72 14.50 -7.07
C GLU A 162 13.04 13.13 -7.00
N THR A 163 13.17 12.44 -5.87
CA THR A 163 12.54 11.13 -5.65
C THR A 163 11.03 11.26 -5.49
N PHE A 164 10.55 12.30 -4.79
CA PHE A 164 9.12 12.60 -4.71
C PHE A 164 8.52 12.93 -6.07
N VAL A 165 9.17 13.80 -6.82
CA VAL A 165 8.74 14.19 -8.18
C VAL A 165 8.80 13.00 -9.13
N ALA A 166 9.82 12.13 -9.00
CA ALA A 166 9.94 10.93 -9.83
C ALA A 166 8.80 9.93 -9.61
N ALA A 167 8.24 9.86 -8.40
CA ALA A 167 7.11 8.99 -8.08
C ALA A 167 5.82 9.40 -8.84
N GLY A 168 5.69 10.67 -9.25
CA GLY A 168 4.57 11.17 -10.08
C GLY A 168 4.80 11.04 -11.59
N LYS A 169 6.01 10.68 -12.02
CA LYS A 169 6.33 10.57 -13.45
C LYS A 169 5.56 9.43 -14.11
N GLY A 170 4.98 9.73 -15.28
CA GLY A 170 4.22 8.75 -16.07
C GLY A 170 2.70 8.82 -15.89
N LEU A 171 2.19 9.39 -14.80
CA LEU A 171 0.76 9.62 -14.65
C LEU A 171 0.33 10.87 -15.45
N ARG A 172 -0.58 10.68 -16.39
CA ARG A 172 -1.14 11.75 -17.21
C ARG A 172 -2.11 12.59 -16.39
N LEU A 173 -1.99 13.90 -16.44
CA LEU A 173 -2.86 14.82 -15.69
C LEU A 173 -4.33 14.69 -16.08
N ASP A 174 -4.63 14.50 -17.36
CA ASP A 174 -6.01 14.32 -17.85
C ASP A 174 -6.62 12.99 -17.35
N ALA A 175 -5.84 11.91 -17.29
CA ALA A 175 -6.29 10.65 -16.70
C ALA A 175 -6.57 10.81 -15.20
N PHE A 176 -5.69 11.50 -14.50
CA PHE A 176 -5.84 11.77 -13.08
C PHE A 176 -7.05 12.67 -12.79
N GLU A 177 -7.29 13.72 -13.58
CA GLU A 177 -8.50 14.54 -13.49
C GLU A 177 -9.76 13.69 -13.65
N GLN A 178 -9.80 12.80 -14.66
CA GLN A 178 -10.95 11.92 -14.86
C GLN A 178 -11.15 10.96 -13.67
N TYR A 179 -10.09 10.43 -13.10
CA TYR A 179 -10.16 9.62 -11.88
C TYR A 179 -10.78 10.41 -10.72
N ILE A 180 -10.27 11.63 -10.44
CA ILE A 180 -10.77 12.47 -9.34
C ILE A 180 -12.25 12.82 -9.56
N ARG A 181 -12.63 13.21 -10.79
CA ARG A 181 -14.04 13.45 -11.13
C ARG A 181 -14.88 12.19 -10.90
N GLY A 182 -14.37 11.02 -11.30
CA GLY A 182 -15.05 9.75 -11.08
C GLY A 182 -15.30 9.45 -9.61
N ILE A 183 -14.28 9.53 -8.73
CA ILE A 183 -14.44 9.20 -7.31
C ILE A 183 -15.26 10.25 -6.52
N THR A 184 -15.50 11.43 -7.09
CA THR A 184 -16.27 12.51 -6.45
C THR A 184 -17.67 12.67 -7.03
N GLU A 185 -17.96 12.06 -8.17
CA GLU A 185 -19.24 12.17 -8.87
C GLU A 185 -20.33 11.36 -8.15
N PRO A 186 -21.46 11.98 -7.74
CA PRO A 186 -22.56 11.27 -7.09
C PRO A 186 -23.38 10.43 -8.07
N ASP A 187 -23.51 10.85 -9.35
CA ASP A 187 -24.28 10.13 -10.36
C ASP A 187 -23.51 8.92 -10.90
N GLN A 188 -24.06 7.72 -10.75
CA GLN A 188 -23.36 6.48 -11.08
C GLN A 188 -22.98 6.36 -12.58
N PRO A 189 -23.85 6.63 -13.56
CA PRO A 189 -23.49 6.63 -14.98
C PRO A 189 -22.32 7.57 -15.30
N GLU A 190 -22.33 8.80 -14.79
CA GLU A 190 -21.27 9.77 -15.00
C GLU A 190 -19.98 9.35 -14.30
N ARG A 191 -20.07 8.79 -13.09
CA ARG A 191 -18.94 8.20 -12.36
C ARG A 191 -18.24 7.13 -13.19
N LEU A 192 -19.00 6.17 -13.70
CA LEU A 192 -18.46 5.11 -14.57
C LEU A 192 -17.86 5.68 -15.86
N ARG A 193 -18.46 6.71 -16.45
CA ARG A 193 -17.93 7.38 -17.64
C ARG A 193 -16.54 7.97 -17.35
N HIS A 194 -16.39 8.69 -16.25
CA HIS A 194 -15.13 9.30 -15.84
C HIS A 194 -14.07 8.24 -15.54
N LEU A 195 -14.40 7.20 -14.77
CA LEU A 195 -13.44 6.13 -14.43
C LEU A 195 -12.99 5.36 -15.68
N ASN A 196 -13.91 5.01 -16.58
CA ASN A 196 -13.56 4.38 -17.86
C ASN A 196 -12.64 5.28 -18.72
N GLN A 197 -12.92 6.60 -18.75
CA GLN A 197 -12.05 7.54 -19.46
C GLN A 197 -10.64 7.59 -18.83
N SER A 198 -10.54 7.55 -17.51
CA SER A 198 -9.27 7.54 -16.79
C SER A 198 -8.40 6.33 -17.16
N VAL A 199 -8.96 5.11 -17.09
CA VAL A 199 -8.22 3.89 -17.42
C VAL A 199 -7.89 3.77 -18.92
N LEU A 200 -8.68 4.39 -19.78
CA LEU A 200 -8.38 4.49 -21.21
C LEU A 200 -7.18 5.41 -21.49
N LEU A 201 -7.12 6.55 -20.81
CA LEU A 201 -6.04 7.54 -20.94
C LEU A 201 -4.73 7.06 -20.32
N SER A 202 -4.80 6.31 -19.22
CA SER A 202 -3.63 5.75 -18.51
C SER A 202 -3.91 4.31 -18.05
N PRO A 203 -3.65 3.31 -18.90
CA PRO A 203 -3.93 1.90 -18.57
C PRO A 203 -3.13 1.35 -17.39
N GLU A 204 -2.03 2.00 -17.00
CA GLU A 204 -1.19 1.60 -15.85
C GLU A 204 -1.63 2.26 -14.53
N PHE A 205 -2.72 3.06 -14.55
CA PHE A 205 -3.18 3.77 -13.37
C PHE A 205 -4.03 2.86 -12.47
N SER A 206 -3.37 2.21 -11.51
CA SER A 206 -3.97 1.21 -10.61
C SER A 206 -5.14 1.74 -9.80
N GLU A 207 -5.07 2.94 -9.24
CA GLU A 207 -6.12 3.53 -8.42
C GLU A 207 -7.41 3.74 -9.22
N ALA A 208 -7.30 4.07 -10.51
CA ALA A 208 -8.47 4.18 -11.39
C ALA A 208 -9.10 2.80 -11.66
N TRP A 209 -8.28 1.76 -11.86
CA TRP A 209 -8.76 0.39 -12.00
C TRP A 209 -9.42 -0.13 -10.71
N MET A 210 -8.84 0.19 -9.55
CA MET A 210 -9.42 -0.16 -8.26
C MET A 210 -10.79 0.48 -8.06
N ALA A 211 -10.92 1.78 -8.39
CA ALA A 211 -12.19 2.50 -8.31
C ALA A 211 -13.23 1.94 -9.28
N LEU A 212 -12.84 1.68 -10.54
CA LEU A 212 -13.73 1.08 -11.54
C LEU A 212 -14.19 -0.31 -11.11
N GLY A 213 -13.27 -1.15 -10.63
CA GLY A 213 -13.60 -2.49 -10.12
C GLY A 213 -14.60 -2.47 -8.97
N ARG A 214 -14.49 -1.50 -8.04
CA ARG A 214 -15.45 -1.32 -6.94
C ARG A 214 -16.85 -0.91 -7.46
N GLU A 215 -16.92 -0.02 -8.45
CA GLU A 215 -18.19 0.37 -9.06
C GLU A 215 -18.86 -0.78 -9.80
N ASP A 216 -18.11 -1.55 -10.58
CA ASP A 216 -18.62 -2.73 -11.28
C ASP A 216 -19.05 -3.84 -10.30
N TYR A 217 -18.29 -4.06 -9.21
CA TYR A 217 -18.65 -4.99 -8.15
C TYR A 217 -19.95 -4.59 -7.45
N ASN A 218 -20.11 -3.32 -7.10
CA ASN A 218 -21.32 -2.79 -6.49
C ASN A 218 -22.53 -2.87 -7.44
N GLY A 219 -22.29 -2.71 -8.74
CA GLY A 219 -23.25 -2.89 -9.81
C GLY A 219 -23.52 -4.36 -10.18
N GLN A 220 -22.94 -5.32 -9.46
CA GLN A 220 -23.04 -6.77 -9.71
C GLN A 220 -22.53 -7.21 -11.08
N LYS A 221 -21.69 -6.41 -11.73
CA LYS A 221 -20.97 -6.74 -12.96
C LYS A 221 -19.68 -7.46 -12.60
N TYR A 222 -19.84 -8.69 -12.11
CA TYR A 222 -18.73 -9.41 -11.47
C TYR A 222 -17.59 -9.78 -12.41
N GLU A 223 -17.86 -10.04 -13.69
CA GLU A 223 -16.83 -10.37 -14.67
C GLU A 223 -15.96 -9.14 -14.99
N GLU A 224 -16.61 -7.97 -15.20
CA GLU A 224 -15.96 -6.69 -15.42
C GLU A 224 -15.17 -6.26 -14.18
N ALA A 225 -15.76 -6.42 -13.00
CA ALA A 225 -15.07 -6.13 -11.73
C ALA A 225 -13.81 -6.98 -11.57
N ALA A 226 -13.89 -8.29 -11.83
CA ALA A 226 -12.73 -9.18 -11.76
C ALA A 226 -11.63 -8.80 -12.75
N ALA A 227 -12.01 -8.33 -13.95
CA ALA A 227 -11.07 -7.85 -14.95
C ALA A 227 -10.39 -6.55 -14.50
N ALA A 228 -11.17 -5.58 -13.96
CA ALA A 228 -10.64 -4.31 -13.47
C ALA A 228 -9.68 -4.51 -12.29
N PHE A 229 -10.07 -5.25 -11.25
CA PHE A 229 -9.18 -5.57 -10.12
C PHE A 229 -7.93 -6.34 -10.56
N GLY A 230 -8.01 -7.14 -11.63
CA GLY A 230 -6.88 -7.85 -12.20
C GLY A 230 -5.84 -6.94 -12.89
N ARG A 231 -6.16 -5.65 -13.12
CA ARG A 231 -5.26 -4.62 -13.66
C ARG A 231 -4.48 -3.87 -12.61
N VAL A 232 -4.88 -3.96 -11.33
CA VAL A 232 -4.13 -3.35 -10.22
C VAL A 232 -2.75 -4.00 -10.12
N GLY A 233 -1.72 -3.17 -10.10
CA GLY A 233 -0.33 -3.63 -10.07
C GLY A 233 0.00 -4.43 -8.81
N ARG A 234 0.86 -5.45 -8.94
CA ARG A 234 1.25 -6.30 -7.80
C ARG A 234 2.02 -5.55 -6.70
N ASN A 235 2.64 -4.45 -7.06
CA ASN A 235 3.41 -3.60 -6.14
C ASN A 235 2.60 -2.42 -5.61
N ASP A 236 1.33 -2.32 -6.02
CA ASP A 236 0.42 -1.28 -5.57
C ASP A 236 0.04 -1.53 -4.09
N PRO A 237 -0.08 -0.48 -3.27
CA PRO A 237 -0.56 -0.60 -1.89
C PRO A 237 -1.91 -1.33 -1.77
N ASP A 238 -2.79 -1.15 -2.76
CA ASP A 238 -4.12 -1.76 -2.80
C ASP A 238 -4.13 -3.18 -3.41
N ALA A 239 -2.97 -3.75 -3.79
CA ALA A 239 -2.90 -5.04 -4.49
C ALA A 239 -3.57 -6.19 -3.74
N LEU A 240 -3.48 -6.23 -2.41
CA LEU A 240 -4.11 -7.28 -1.58
C LEU A 240 -5.62 -7.11 -1.53
N GLU A 241 -6.11 -5.89 -1.37
CA GLU A 241 -7.53 -5.58 -1.41
C GLU A 241 -8.12 -5.87 -2.80
N ALA A 242 -7.43 -5.44 -3.86
CA ALA A 242 -7.81 -5.75 -5.24
C ALA A 242 -7.86 -7.28 -5.48
N GLY A 243 -6.89 -8.02 -4.98
CA GLY A 243 -6.87 -9.48 -5.03
C GLY A 243 -8.04 -10.13 -4.33
N PHE A 244 -8.43 -9.63 -3.16
CA PHE A 244 -9.60 -10.09 -2.42
C PHE A 244 -10.91 -9.83 -3.19
N TYR A 245 -11.15 -8.60 -3.66
CA TYR A 245 -12.35 -8.28 -4.42
C TYR A 245 -12.39 -8.93 -5.80
N ARG A 246 -11.23 -9.17 -6.43
CA ARG A 246 -11.13 -10.02 -7.62
C ARG A 246 -11.59 -11.44 -7.32
N GLY A 247 -11.15 -12.02 -6.20
CA GLY A 247 -11.57 -13.33 -5.74
C GLY A 247 -13.08 -13.39 -5.51
N LEU A 248 -13.67 -12.40 -4.84
CA LEU A 248 -15.12 -12.29 -4.64
C LEU A 248 -15.88 -12.20 -5.96
N SER A 249 -15.42 -11.35 -6.87
CA SER A 249 -16.04 -11.15 -8.18
C SER A 249 -16.04 -12.46 -8.99
N LEU A 250 -14.91 -13.20 -8.99
CA LEU A 250 -14.80 -14.49 -9.62
C LEU A 250 -15.68 -15.56 -8.96
N LEU A 251 -15.83 -15.50 -7.64
CA LEU A 251 -16.68 -16.43 -6.88
C LEU A 251 -18.16 -16.18 -7.19
N PHE A 252 -18.59 -14.90 -7.26
CA PHE A 252 -19.96 -14.55 -7.62
C PHE A 252 -20.30 -14.79 -9.08
N SER A 253 -19.31 -14.72 -10.00
CA SER A 253 -19.48 -15.12 -11.41
C SER A 253 -19.37 -16.64 -11.64
N GLY A 254 -19.17 -17.44 -10.57
CA GLY A 254 -19.09 -18.90 -10.67
C GLY A 254 -17.73 -19.43 -11.14
N ASN A 255 -16.72 -18.60 -11.30
CA ASN A 255 -15.37 -19.01 -11.71
C ASN A 255 -14.53 -19.41 -10.49
N TYR A 256 -14.93 -20.52 -9.86
CA TYR A 256 -14.34 -21.00 -8.60
C TYR A 256 -12.83 -21.29 -8.66
N PRO A 257 -12.28 -21.90 -9.74
CA PRO A 257 -10.84 -22.15 -9.80
C PRO A 257 -10.02 -20.86 -9.79
N LYS A 258 -10.44 -19.84 -10.53
CA LYS A 258 -9.74 -18.53 -10.53
C LYS A 258 -9.98 -17.77 -9.23
N ALA A 259 -11.13 -17.94 -8.57
CA ALA A 259 -11.41 -17.36 -7.25
C ALA A 259 -10.45 -17.96 -6.20
N GLU A 260 -10.27 -19.28 -6.18
CA GLU A 260 -9.32 -19.97 -5.31
C GLU A 260 -7.88 -19.45 -5.52
N GLU A 261 -7.44 -19.30 -6.79
CA GLU A 261 -6.12 -18.76 -7.12
C GLU A 261 -5.96 -17.32 -6.60
N ALA A 262 -6.96 -16.47 -6.80
CA ALA A 262 -6.95 -15.07 -6.36
C ALA A 262 -6.84 -14.97 -4.83
N PHE A 263 -7.71 -15.65 -4.08
CA PHE A 263 -7.65 -15.69 -2.62
C PHE A 263 -6.35 -16.32 -2.12
N GLY A 264 -5.88 -17.41 -2.72
CA GLY A 264 -4.62 -18.07 -2.37
C GLY A 264 -3.40 -17.17 -2.59
N SER A 265 -3.45 -16.27 -3.58
CA SER A 265 -2.39 -15.29 -3.81
C SER A 265 -2.34 -14.25 -2.69
N VAL A 266 -3.48 -13.79 -2.20
CA VAL A 266 -3.58 -12.87 -1.05
C VAL A 266 -3.19 -13.58 0.25
N ALA A 267 -3.71 -14.80 0.50
CA ALA A 267 -3.44 -15.57 1.71
C ALA A 267 -1.96 -15.92 1.92
N ARG A 268 -1.20 -16.10 0.84
CA ARG A 268 0.26 -16.34 0.93
C ARG A 268 1.03 -15.15 1.50
N ILE A 269 0.52 -13.94 1.31
CA ILE A 269 1.14 -12.72 1.83
C ILE A 269 0.58 -12.42 3.21
N LEU A 270 -0.74 -12.45 3.34
CA LEU A 270 -1.44 -12.18 4.59
C LEU A 270 -2.67 -13.10 4.72
N PRO A 271 -2.61 -14.16 5.54
CA PRO A 271 -3.69 -15.13 5.71
C PRO A 271 -4.80 -14.61 6.65
N LEU A 272 -5.46 -13.51 6.27
CA LEU A 272 -6.62 -12.99 6.99
C LEU A 272 -7.75 -14.03 7.01
N ALA A 273 -8.54 -14.06 8.08
CA ALA A 273 -9.60 -15.04 8.30
C ALA A 273 -10.62 -15.08 7.15
N GLU A 274 -11.07 -13.91 6.68
CA GLU A 274 -12.01 -13.77 5.56
C GLU A 274 -11.42 -14.23 4.22
N VAL A 275 -10.12 -14.02 4.00
CA VAL A 275 -9.43 -14.46 2.78
C VAL A 275 -9.37 -15.98 2.72
N VAL A 276 -8.92 -16.59 3.82
CA VAL A 276 -8.80 -18.06 3.95
C VAL A 276 -10.17 -18.72 3.90
N ASN A 277 -11.18 -18.13 4.56
CA ASN A 277 -12.57 -18.59 4.48
C ASN A 277 -13.07 -18.64 3.04
N ASN A 278 -12.90 -17.54 2.29
CA ASN A 278 -13.39 -17.45 0.93
C ASN A 278 -12.62 -18.35 -0.05
N GLN A 279 -11.34 -18.59 0.23
CA GLN A 279 -10.57 -19.62 -0.48
C GLN A 279 -11.19 -21.01 -0.21
N GLY A 280 -11.53 -21.32 1.04
CA GLY A 280 -12.23 -22.55 1.43
C GLY A 280 -13.58 -22.70 0.73
N VAL A 281 -14.35 -21.60 0.62
CA VAL A 281 -15.60 -21.58 -0.15
C VAL A 281 -15.35 -21.91 -1.61
N ALA A 282 -14.35 -21.29 -2.24
CA ALA A 282 -14.02 -21.54 -3.64
C ALA A 282 -13.61 -23.00 -3.89
N VAL A 283 -12.84 -23.61 -2.98
CA VAL A 283 -12.46 -25.04 -2.99
C VAL A 283 -13.70 -25.92 -2.85
N SER A 284 -14.55 -25.62 -1.88
CA SER A 284 -15.77 -26.41 -1.62
C SER A 284 -16.76 -26.37 -2.78
N ARG A 285 -16.90 -25.22 -3.46
CA ARG A 285 -17.76 -25.07 -4.66
C ARG A 285 -17.26 -25.85 -5.88
N GLN A 286 -15.99 -26.28 -5.88
CA GLN A 286 -15.42 -27.17 -6.87
C GLN A 286 -15.65 -28.65 -6.50
N GLY A 287 -16.30 -28.95 -5.37
CA GLY A 287 -16.51 -30.31 -4.87
C GLY A 287 -15.31 -30.88 -4.10
N HIS A 288 -14.32 -30.05 -3.75
CA HIS A 288 -13.15 -30.47 -2.99
C HIS A 288 -13.33 -30.22 -1.49
N ASP A 289 -12.49 -30.82 -0.64
CA ASP A 289 -12.54 -30.62 0.81
C ASP A 289 -11.97 -29.25 1.22
N GLY A 290 -12.86 -28.34 1.62
CA GLY A 290 -12.52 -27.02 2.15
C GLY A 290 -12.21 -27.01 3.65
N SER A 291 -12.44 -28.11 4.40
CA SER A 291 -12.29 -28.16 5.86
C SER A 291 -10.92 -27.68 6.36
N PRO A 292 -9.77 -27.99 5.71
CA PRO A 292 -8.48 -27.50 6.18
C PRO A 292 -8.38 -25.96 6.18
N LEU A 293 -8.96 -25.30 5.17
CA LEU A 293 -8.99 -23.85 5.06
C LEU A 293 -9.97 -23.23 6.06
N PHE A 294 -11.15 -23.83 6.24
CA PHE A 294 -12.10 -23.36 7.25
C PHE A 294 -11.56 -23.50 8.67
N ARG A 295 -10.79 -24.56 8.99
CA ARG A 295 -10.09 -24.65 10.29
C ARG A 295 -9.07 -23.52 10.48
N GLN A 296 -8.36 -23.13 9.43
CA GLN A 296 -7.45 -21.99 9.49
C GLN A 296 -8.20 -20.68 9.73
N SER A 297 -9.34 -20.45 9.07
CA SER A 297 -10.15 -19.25 9.29
C SER A 297 -10.74 -19.18 10.71
N VAL A 298 -11.23 -20.31 11.24
CA VAL A 298 -11.68 -20.41 12.64
C VAL A 298 -10.53 -20.14 13.63
N ALA A 299 -9.33 -20.66 13.35
CA ALA A 299 -8.16 -20.41 14.20
C ALA A 299 -7.72 -18.93 14.17
N ALA A 300 -7.89 -18.24 13.04
CA ALA A 300 -7.57 -16.81 12.88
C ALA A 300 -8.62 -15.90 13.55
N ASP A 301 -9.91 -16.25 13.46
CA ASP A 301 -10.99 -15.56 14.18
C ASP A 301 -12.00 -16.57 14.76
N PRO A 302 -11.79 -17.02 16.00
CA PRO A 302 -12.67 -17.99 16.66
C PRO A 302 -14.02 -17.42 17.09
N ASN A 303 -14.27 -16.13 16.93
CA ASN A 303 -15.52 -15.48 17.28
C ASN A 303 -16.45 -15.24 16.07
N ALA A 304 -16.01 -15.61 14.87
CA ALA A 304 -16.82 -15.49 13.68
C ALA A 304 -17.75 -16.70 13.48
N ALA A 305 -19.03 -16.55 13.78
CA ALA A 305 -20.03 -17.63 13.66
C ALA A 305 -20.07 -18.24 12.25
N ASP A 306 -19.84 -17.45 11.20
CA ASP A 306 -19.91 -17.90 9.82
C ASP A 306 -18.76 -18.88 9.46
N TYR A 307 -17.58 -18.74 10.07
CA TYR A 307 -16.47 -19.66 9.83
C TYR A 307 -16.71 -21.03 10.48
N HIS A 308 -17.28 -21.05 11.69
CA HIS A 308 -17.74 -22.28 12.34
C HIS A 308 -18.85 -22.96 11.54
N PHE A 309 -19.80 -22.19 11.01
CA PHE A 309 -20.83 -22.68 10.10
C PHE A 309 -20.24 -23.38 8.87
N ASN A 310 -19.32 -22.72 8.18
CA ASN A 310 -18.68 -23.25 6.99
C ASN A 310 -17.87 -24.52 7.28
N LEU A 311 -17.15 -24.53 8.40
CA LEU A 311 -16.43 -25.73 8.84
C LEU A 311 -17.40 -26.87 9.13
N ALA A 312 -18.50 -26.60 9.83
CA ALA A 312 -19.53 -27.62 10.13
C ALA A 312 -20.12 -28.21 8.84
N VAL A 313 -20.49 -27.37 7.88
CA VAL A 313 -21.04 -27.79 6.58
C VAL A 313 -20.04 -28.67 5.82
N SER A 314 -18.78 -28.23 5.72
CA SER A 314 -17.73 -28.96 5.03
C SER A 314 -17.45 -30.31 5.68
N LEU A 315 -17.30 -30.35 7.01
CA LEU A 315 -17.09 -31.58 7.79
C LEU A 315 -18.25 -32.57 7.61
N LYS A 316 -19.49 -32.08 7.67
CA LYS A 316 -20.68 -32.91 7.48
C LYS A 316 -20.71 -33.58 6.12
N ARG A 317 -20.40 -32.80 5.07
CA ARG A 317 -20.34 -33.25 3.67
C ARG A 317 -19.27 -34.34 3.49
N HIS A 318 -18.17 -34.26 4.24
CA HIS A 318 -17.08 -35.24 4.19
C HIS A 318 -17.19 -36.37 5.24
N GLY A 319 -18.36 -36.51 5.90
CA GLY A 319 -18.64 -37.63 6.78
C GLY A 319 -18.11 -37.51 8.20
N VAL A 320 -17.55 -36.38 8.61
CA VAL A 320 -17.00 -36.13 9.96
C VAL A 320 -18.09 -35.54 10.84
N ALA A 321 -19.17 -36.32 11.08
CA ALA A 321 -20.41 -35.83 11.66
C ALA A 321 -20.28 -35.31 13.11
N ALA A 322 -19.44 -35.94 13.94
CA ALA A 322 -19.29 -35.53 15.35
C ALA A 322 -18.64 -34.14 15.47
N GLU A 323 -17.58 -33.89 14.74
CA GLU A 323 -16.91 -32.56 14.70
C GLU A 323 -17.83 -31.52 14.06
N ALA A 324 -18.56 -31.88 12.99
CA ALA A 324 -19.53 -30.98 12.35
C ALA A 324 -20.60 -30.47 13.35
N LEU A 325 -21.14 -31.33 14.20
CA LEU A 325 -22.09 -30.92 15.25
C LEU A 325 -21.43 -30.01 16.30
N THR A 326 -20.19 -30.27 16.67
CA THR A 326 -19.44 -29.41 17.59
C THR A 326 -19.27 -28.01 17.04
N GLU A 327 -18.87 -27.89 15.78
CA GLU A 327 -18.69 -26.60 15.11
C GLU A 327 -20.03 -25.86 14.89
N LEU A 328 -21.09 -26.59 14.56
CA LEU A 328 -22.44 -26.02 14.45
C LEU A 328 -22.97 -25.50 15.80
N ALA A 329 -22.72 -26.22 16.89
CA ALA A 329 -23.03 -25.77 18.23
C ALA A 329 -22.24 -24.51 18.62
N GLN A 330 -20.97 -24.38 18.18
CA GLN A 330 -20.18 -23.19 18.37
C GLN A 330 -20.75 -22.00 17.57
N CYS A 331 -21.14 -22.21 16.33
CA CYS A 331 -21.83 -21.19 15.52
C CYS A 331 -23.08 -20.67 16.25
N LEU A 332 -23.93 -21.57 16.75
CA LEU A 332 -25.16 -21.22 17.49
C LEU A 332 -24.88 -20.55 18.85
N ARG A 333 -23.77 -20.87 19.51
CA ARG A 333 -23.35 -20.17 20.72
C ARG A 333 -22.99 -18.74 20.45
N LEU A 334 -22.30 -18.48 19.34
CA LEU A 334 -21.91 -17.13 18.91
C LEU A 334 -23.08 -16.34 18.32
N ARG A 335 -23.99 -17.02 17.61
CA ARG A 335 -25.18 -16.42 16.99
C ARG A 335 -26.43 -17.25 17.26
N PRO A 336 -27.03 -17.13 18.45
CA PRO A 336 -28.17 -17.99 18.88
C PRO A 336 -29.41 -17.93 17.97
N ASN A 337 -29.62 -16.79 17.31
CA ASN A 337 -30.78 -16.56 16.45
C ASN A 337 -30.52 -16.86 14.95
N ASP A 338 -29.48 -17.64 14.65
CA ASP A 338 -29.16 -18.08 13.29
C ASP A 338 -30.14 -19.17 12.85
N SER A 339 -31.14 -18.80 12.08
CA SER A 339 -32.23 -19.69 11.66
C SER A 339 -31.76 -20.86 10.79
N GLU A 340 -30.75 -20.64 9.94
CA GLU A 340 -30.18 -21.68 9.09
C GLU A 340 -29.40 -22.68 9.93
N ALA A 341 -28.51 -22.22 10.81
CA ALA A 341 -27.78 -23.10 11.73
C ALA A 341 -28.69 -23.88 12.65
N GLN A 342 -29.79 -23.27 13.18
CA GLN A 342 -30.81 -23.96 13.97
C GLN A 342 -31.55 -25.05 13.18
N ALA A 343 -31.83 -24.81 11.91
CA ALA A 343 -32.47 -25.79 11.04
C ALA A 343 -31.57 -27.01 10.82
N LEU A 344 -30.26 -26.75 10.54
CA LEU A 344 -29.25 -27.81 10.39
C LEU A 344 -29.05 -28.60 11.69
N ASP A 345 -29.01 -27.95 12.85
CA ASP A 345 -28.85 -28.61 14.13
C ASP A 345 -30.02 -29.58 14.42
N LYS A 346 -31.25 -29.13 14.20
CA LYS A 346 -32.44 -29.97 14.29
C LYS A 346 -32.42 -31.12 13.29
N GLU A 347 -31.92 -30.93 12.11
CA GLU A 347 -31.85 -31.95 11.08
C GLU A 347 -30.77 -32.99 11.37
N TRP A 348 -29.57 -32.55 11.73
CA TRP A 348 -28.40 -33.42 11.94
C TRP A 348 -28.48 -34.22 13.25
N ASN A 349 -29.23 -33.74 14.23
CA ASN A 349 -29.51 -34.47 15.51
C ASN A 349 -30.72 -35.42 15.44
N LYS A 350 -31.45 -35.50 14.29
CA LYS A 350 -32.52 -36.49 14.15
C LYS A 350 -31.93 -37.89 14.13
N PRO A 351 -32.55 -38.86 14.87
CA PRO A 351 -32.19 -40.25 14.74
C PRO A 351 -32.32 -40.68 13.28
N ALA A 352 -31.35 -41.44 12.78
CA ALA A 352 -31.37 -41.96 11.42
C ALA A 352 -32.72 -42.66 11.14
N ALA A 353 -33.59 -42.03 10.37
CA ALA A 353 -34.82 -42.64 9.91
C ALA A 353 -34.46 -43.80 8.97
N LYS A 354 -35.16 -44.93 9.08
CA LYS A 354 -35.03 -46.02 8.12
C LYS A 354 -35.23 -45.46 6.71
N PRO A 355 -34.42 -45.90 5.70
CA PRO A 355 -34.55 -45.41 4.33
C PRO A 355 -36.00 -45.58 3.89
N ALA A 356 -36.67 -44.48 3.64
CA ALA A 356 -37.99 -44.46 3.03
C ALA A 356 -37.86 -44.96 1.59
N SER A 357 -38.45 -46.08 1.29
CA SER A 357 -38.64 -46.58 -0.09
C SER A 357 -39.79 -45.79 -0.71
N GLY A 358 -39.48 -44.70 -1.40
CA GLY A 358 -40.47 -43.89 -2.10
C GLY A 358 -39.86 -42.76 -2.87
N LEU A 359 -40.41 -42.52 -4.06
CA LEU A 359 -39.98 -41.55 -5.08
C LEU A 359 -40.14 -40.06 -4.71
N ASP A 360 -40.36 -39.73 -3.42
CA ASP A 360 -40.66 -38.38 -2.93
C ASP A 360 -39.56 -37.76 -2.08
N ALA A 361 -38.31 -38.19 -2.20
CA ALA A 361 -37.22 -37.46 -1.61
C ALA A 361 -36.89 -36.26 -2.53
N GLU A 362 -37.58 -35.12 -2.37
CA GLU A 362 -37.03 -33.84 -2.78
C GLU A 362 -35.63 -33.74 -2.19
N ALA A 363 -34.60 -33.83 -3.03
CA ALA A 363 -33.22 -33.62 -2.65
C ALA A 363 -33.12 -32.20 -2.09
N LYS A 364 -33.17 -32.07 -0.76
CA LYS A 364 -32.88 -30.81 -0.10
C LYS A 364 -31.52 -30.37 -0.56
N ALA A 365 -31.49 -29.16 -1.10
CA ALA A 365 -30.21 -28.57 -1.53
C ALA A 365 -29.27 -28.54 -0.32
N ASP A 366 -28.05 -29.01 -0.50
CA ASP A 366 -27.01 -28.92 0.50
C ASP A 366 -26.83 -27.47 0.94
N PRO A 367 -26.64 -27.20 2.24
CA PRO A 367 -26.39 -25.85 2.72
C PRO A 367 -25.13 -25.30 2.05
N LEU A 368 -25.21 -24.03 1.67
CA LEU A 368 -24.11 -23.34 1.02
C LEU A 368 -23.22 -22.64 2.05
N GLU A 369 -21.93 -22.68 1.82
CA GLU A 369 -20.95 -21.96 2.63
C GLU A 369 -21.16 -20.45 2.54
N ARG A 370 -20.94 -19.76 3.66
CA ARG A 370 -21.08 -18.32 3.80
C ARG A 370 -19.84 -17.59 3.33
N ILE A 371 -20.03 -16.55 2.54
CA ILE A 371 -18.98 -15.75 1.94
C ILE A 371 -18.74 -14.50 2.79
N ALA A 372 -17.51 -14.27 3.20
CA ALA A 372 -17.09 -12.99 3.79
C ALA A 372 -17.01 -11.92 2.70
N ARG A 373 -17.92 -10.94 2.72
CA ARG A 373 -18.08 -9.98 1.63
C ARG A 373 -17.25 -8.71 1.78
N ARG A 374 -16.59 -8.51 2.92
CA ARG A 374 -15.80 -7.32 3.22
C ARG A 374 -14.36 -7.72 3.49
N PHE A 375 -13.43 -6.95 2.93
CA PHE A 375 -12.03 -6.98 3.33
C PHE A 375 -11.91 -6.15 4.61
N ASP A 376 -11.36 -6.75 5.66
CA ASP A 376 -11.14 -6.04 6.91
C ASP A 376 -9.87 -5.18 6.81
N ALA A 377 -10.02 -3.97 6.25
CA ALA A 377 -8.93 -3.02 6.14
C ALA A 377 -8.37 -2.58 7.50
N VAL A 378 -9.16 -2.69 8.59
CA VAL A 378 -8.69 -2.37 9.94
C VAL A 378 -7.81 -3.50 10.46
N ALA A 379 -8.27 -4.75 10.36
CA ALA A 379 -7.45 -5.92 10.71
C ALA A 379 -6.19 -5.99 9.85
N PHE A 380 -6.27 -5.64 8.56
CA PHE A 380 -5.11 -5.53 7.67
C PHE A 380 -4.10 -4.50 8.18
N ARG A 381 -4.54 -3.27 8.48
CA ARG A 381 -3.64 -2.21 9.01
C ARG A 381 -3.04 -2.61 10.36
N GLN A 382 -3.83 -3.23 11.25
CA GLN A 382 -3.33 -3.72 12.53
C GLN A 382 -2.29 -4.83 12.36
N ALA A 383 -2.55 -5.79 11.47
CA ALA A 383 -1.60 -6.86 11.18
C ALA A 383 -0.31 -6.31 10.56
N ALA A 384 -0.40 -5.39 9.60
CA ALA A 384 0.75 -4.71 9.03
C ALA A 384 1.56 -3.96 10.09
N LEU A 385 0.89 -3.19 10.97
CA LEU A 385 1.53 -2.48 12.07
C LEU A 385 2.22 -3.43 13.05
N MET A 386 1.59 -4.56 13.40
CA MET A 386 2.21 -5.58 14.26
C MET A 386 3.44 -6.21 13.60
N MET A 387 3.37 -6.49 12.30
CA MET A 387 4.53 -7.01 11.55
C MET A 387 5.67 -6.00 11.54
N ASP A 388 5.39 -4.73 11.29
CA ASP A 388 6.38 -3.65 11.32
C ASP A 388 7.02 -3.52 12.72
N GLN A 389 6.23 -3.61 13.80
CA GLN A 389 6.74 -3.58 15.17
C GLN A 389 7.61 -4.79 15.51
N MET A 390 7.21 -5.97 15.05
CA MET A 390 8.02 -7.19 15.22
C MET A 390 9.32 -7.09 14.45
N ASP A 391 9.29 -6.58 13.22
CA ASP A 391 10.49 -6.40 12.41
C ASP A 391 11.40 -5.30 12.96
N ALA A 392 10.85 -4.19 13.45
CA ALA A 392 11.60 -3.16 14.16
C ALA A 392 12.27 -3.73 15.43
N SER A 393 11.55 -4.54 16.21
CA SER A 393 12.10 -5.20 17.41
C SER A 393 13.21 -6.19 17.06
N ARG A 394 13.03 -6.99 16.00
CA ARG A 394 14.08 -7.89 15.49
C ARG A 394 15.29 -7.12 14.98
N LEU A 395 15.04 -6.01 14.28
CA LEU A 395 16.09 -5.15 13.77
C LEU A 395 16.90 -4.52 14.93
N ALA A 396 16.23 -4.02 15.96
CA ALA A 396 16.85 -3.42 17.14
C ALA A 396 17.76 -4.40 17.92
N ALA A 397 17.51 -5.70 17.82
CA ALA A 397 18.33 -6.73 18.44
C ALA A 397 19.65 -7.03 17.67
N LEU A 398 19.81 -6.51 16.45
CA LEU A 398 20.98 -6.72 15.61
C LEU A 398 22.07 -5.68 15.90
N THR A 399 23.31 -6.00 15.54
CA THR A 399 24.39 -4.99 15.54
C THR A 399 24.12 -3.92 14.47
N PRO A 400 24.65 -2.69 14.61
CA PRO A 400 24.46 -1.62 13.62
C PRO A 400 24.76 -2.04 12.19
N ARG A 401 25.83 -2.80 11.99
CA ARG A 401 26.20 -3.33 10.67
C ARG A 401 25.17 -4.31 10.12
N GLN A 402 24.68 -5.23 10.95
CA GLN A 402 23.65 -6.19 10.55
C GLN A 402 22.31 -5.50 10.26
N GLN A 403 21.96 -4.47 11.05
CA GLN A 403 20.80 -3.63 10.79
C GLN A 403 20.92 -2.97 9.41
N ALA A 404 22.05 -2.31 9.15
CA ALA A 404 22.30 -1.65 7.87
C ALA A 404 22.24 -2.62 6.68
N GLN A 405 22.83 -3.80 6.80
CA GLN A 405 22.76 -4.83 5.75
C GLN A 405 21.33 -5.31 5.50
N LYS A 406 20.55 -5.55 6.55
CA LYS A 406 19.16 -5.97 6.41
C LYS A 406 18.28 -4.89 5.78
N LEU A 407 18.46 -3.63 6.21
CA LEU A 407 17.76 -2.48 5.63
C LEU A 407 18.15 -2.27 4.15
N ALA A 408 19.43 -2.41 3.81
CA ALA A 408 19.89 -2.31 2.42
C ALA A 408 19.30 -3.42 1.53
N ALA A 409 19.19 -4.65 2.05
CA ALA A 409 18.56 -5.75 1.32
C ALA A 409 17.06 -5.51 1.09
N GLN A 410 16.33 -5.00 2.08
CA GLN A 410 14.93 -4.61 1.93
C GLN A 410 14.78 -3.45 0.94
N ALA A 411 15.66 -2.45 1.03
CA ALA A 411 15.67 -1.32 0.09
C ALA A 411 15.88 -1.77 -1.36
N LYS A 412 16.77 -2.76 -1.57
CA LYS A 412 16.97 -3.35 -2.89
C LYS A 412 15.72 -4.00 -3.45
N ASP A 413 14.96 -4.71 -2.64
CA ASP A 413 13.69 -5.31 -3.06
C ASP A 413 12.67 -4.25 -3.53
N TYR A 414 12.58 -3.11 -2.82
CA TYR A 414 11.78 -1.97 -3.27
C TYR A 414 12.31 -1.34 -4.56
N LEU A 415 13.63 -1.17 -4.67
CA LEU A 415 14.28 -0.62 -5.87
C LEU A 415 14.02 -1.49 -7.11
N ASP A 416 14.12 -2.81 -6.96
CA ASP A 416 13.87 -3.79 -8.03
C ASP A 416 12.39 -3.76 -8.48
N ARG A 417 11.47 -3.40 -7.60
CA ARG A 417 10.05 -3.17 -7.89
C ARG A 417 9.75 -1.77 -8.47
N GLY A 418 10.74 -0.87 -8.51
CA GLY A 418 10.56 0.51 -8.96
C GLY A 418 9.99 1.47 -7.92
N LEU A 419 9.87 1.06 -6.66
CA LEU A 419 9.37 1.85 -5.54
C LEU A 419 10.52 2.70 -4.96
N LEU A 420 10.87 3.77 -5.70
CA LEU A 420 12.09 4.55 -5.47
C LEU A 420 12.08 5.29 -4.14
N LEU A 421 10.92 5.75 -3.69
CA LEU A 421 10.80 6.55 -2.47
C LEU A 421 11.01 5.67 -1.22
N GLU A 422 10.39 4.50 -1.20
CA GLU A 422 10.57 3.48 -0.16
C GLU A 422 12.02 2.97 -0.14
N ALA A 423 12.59 2.71 -1.31
CA ALA A 423 13.97 2.26 -1.44
C ALA A 423 14.93 3.31 -0.88
N GLU A 424 14.80 4.60 -1.26
CA GLU A 424 15.65 5.67 -0.76
C GLU A 424 15.58 5.78 0.76
N ARG A 425 14.37 5.80 1.33
CA ARG A 425 14.18 5.89 2.77
C ARG A 425 14.90 4.78 3.52
N LEU A 426 14.79 3.54 3.05
CA LEU A 426 15.46 2.41 3.69
C LEU A 426 16.97 2.41 3.50
N TYR A 427 17.48 2.79 2.32
CA TYR A 427 18.93 2.96 2.13
C TYR A 427 19.50 4.05 3.03
N GLN A 428 18.81 5.17 3.19
CA GLN A 428 19.23 6.23 4.12
C GLN A 428 19.24 5.73 5.58
N SER A 429 18.22 4.95 5.98
CA SER A 429 18.19 4.31 7.29
C SER A 429 19.35 3.32 7.46
N ALA A 430 19.71 2.59 6.41
CA ALA A 430 20.87 1.69 6.41
C ALA A 430 22.19 2.46 6.61
N VAL A 431 22.39 3.56 5.88
CA VAL A 431 23.56 4.44 6.02
C VAL A 431 23.62 5.08 7.41
N ALA A 432 22.47 5.47 7.97
CA ALA A 432 22.39 6.00 9.34
C ALA A 432 22.75 4.95 10.39
N ALA A 433 22.40 3.69 10.19
CA ALA A 433 22.76 2.60 11.08
C ALA A 433 24.27 2.25 11.03
N ASP A 434 24.84 2.10 9.82
CA ASP A 434 26.30 1.96 9.61
C ASP A 434 26.69 2.51 8.23
N SER A 435 27.34 3.66 8.21
CA SER A 435 27.81 4.34 6.98
C SER A 435 28.92 3.59 6.22
N ARG A 436 29.39 2.45 6.72
CA ARG A 436 30.41 1.61 6.07
C ARG A 436 29.81 0.46 5.28
N VAL A 437 28.49 0.38 5.14
CA VAL A 437 27.83 -0.65 4.32
C VAL A 437 27.79 -0.17 2.88
N ALA A 438 28.68 -0.72 2.04
CA ALA A 438 28.88 -0.31 0.65
C ALA A 438 27.61 -0.49 -0.21
N GLU A 439 26.84 -1.55 0.06
CA GLU A 439 25.59 -1.89 -0.65
C GLU A 439 24.51 -0.79 -0.46
N ALA A 440 24.47 -0.16 0.71
CA ALA A 440 23.54 0.94 0.96
C ALA A 440 23.88 2.18 0.10
N HIS A 441 25.16 2.51 -0.01
CA HIS A 441 25.64 3.59 -0.87
C HIS A 441 25.45 3.28 -2.36
N ALA A 442 25.71 2.03 -2.78
CA ALA A 442 25.45 1.61 -4.17
C ALA A 442 23.96 1.74 -4.54
N GLY A 443 23.09 1.32 -3.63
CA GLY A 443 21.64 1.44 -3.83
C GLY A 443 21.16 2.89 -3.85
N LEU A 444 21.65 3.75 -2.95
CA LEU A 444 21.37 5.19 -3.00
C LEU A 444 21.85 5.83 -4.31
N ALA A 445 23.03 5.43 -4.79
CA ALA A 445 23.54 5.90 -6.06
C ALA A 445 22.59 5.54 -7.22
N GLU A 446 22.07 4.32 -7.24
CA GLU A 446 21.12 3.88 -8.27
C GLU A 446 19.78 4.62 -8.17
N VAL A 447 19.25 4.83 -6.96
CA VAL A 447 18.03 5.64 -6.77
C VAL A 447 18.25 7.04 -7.31
N ARG A 448 19.34 7.71 -6.93
CA ARG A 448 19.67 9.08 -7.37
C ARG A 448 19.84 9.18 -8.89
N GLU A 449 20.47 8.19 -9.49
CA GLU A 449 20.60 8.11 -10.96
C GLU A 449 19.21 8.03 -11.61
N ARG A 450 18.35 7.12 -11.15
CA ARG A 450 16.99 6.94 -11.71
C ARG A 450 16.09 8.16 -11.52
N THR A 451 16.32 8.95 -10.48
CA THR A 451 15.56 10.18 -10.20
C THR A 451 16.13 11.41 -10.93
N GLY A 452 17.34 11.30 -11.48
CA GLY A 452 17.98 12.33 -12.29
C GLY A 452 18.97 13.21 -11.54
N ASP A 453 19.25 12.91 -10.25
CA ASP A 453 20.28 13.60 -9.47
C ASP A 453 21.66 12.95 -9.71
N ALA A 454 22.25 13.31 -10.85
CA ALA A 454 23.52 12.74 -11.30
C ALA A 454 24.70 13.08 -10.36
N GLU A 455 24.66 14.22 -9.68
CA GLU A 455 25.74 14.65 -8.77
C GLU A 455 25.72 13.80 -7.49
N ALA A 456 24.56 13.70 -6.85
CA ALA A 456 24.42 12.84 -5.67
C ALA A 456 24.65 11.37 -6.01
N ALA A 457 24.18 10.88 -7.17
CA ALA A 457 24.44 9.52 -7.62
C ALA A 457 25.93 9.22 -7.72
N ARG A 458 26.70 10.11 -8.34
CA ARG A 458 28.16 9.99 -8.48
C ARG A 458 28.87 9.99 -7.12
N LYS A 459 28.42 10.85 -6.20
CA LYS A 459 28.94 10.93 -4.84
C LYS A 459 28.75 9.61 -4.09
N GLU A 460 27.53 9.08 -4.08
CA GLU A 460 27.20 7.84 -3.39
C GLU A 460 27.91 6.62 -4.01
N ALA A 461 27.95 6.53 -5.35
CA ALA A 461 28.72 5.48 -6.04
C ALA A 461 30.20 5.52 -5.69
N THR A 462 30.79 6.73 -5.61
CA THR A 462 32.20 6.90 -5.23
C THR A 462 32.45 6.45 -3.79
N ILE A 463 31.54 6.71 -2.85
CA ILE A 463 31.63 6.23 -1.47
C ILE A 463 31.59 4.70 -1.45
N SER A 464 30.63 4.11 -2.15
CA SER A 464 30.49 2.65 -2.25
C SER A 464 31.78 2.01 -2.76
N LEU A 465 32.32 2.51 -3.89
CA LEU A 465 33.55 1.96 -4.50
C LEU A 465 34.79 2.11 -3.61
N LYS A 466 34.87 3.15 -2.78
CA LYS A 466 35.94 3.31 -1.79
C LYS A 466 35.84 2.30 -0.64
N LEU A 467 34.63 1.88 -0.30
CA LEU A 467 34.38 0.88 0.74
C LEU A 467 34.63 -0.52 0.20
N ILE A 468 33.92 -0.89 -0.86
CA ILE A 468 34.02 -2.20 -1.52
C ILE A 468 33.67 -2.01 -3.01
N PRO A 469 34.55 -2.39 -3.95
CA PRO A 469 34.19 -2.42 -5.36
C PRO A 469 32.98 -3.33 -5.62
N SER A 470 31.98 -2.83 -6.32
CA SER A 470 30.74 -3.58 -6.65
C SER A 470 30.31 -3.31 -8.09
N VAL A 471 29.63 -4.30 -8.67
CA VAL A 471 29.08 -4.22 -10.03
C VAL A 471 28.07 -3.08 -10.12
N GLU A 472 27.20 -2.96 -9.16
CA GLU A 472 26.13 -1.96 -9.11
C GLU A 472 26.71 -0.53 -9.14
N ALA A 473 27.68 -0.25 -8.29
CA ALA A 473 28.29 1.07 -8.22
C ALA A 473 29.07 1.42 -9.50
N TYR A 474 29.77 0.45 -10.09
CA TYR A 474 30.43 0.66 -11.39
C TYR A 474 29.42 0.87 -12.53
N LEU A 475 28.29 0.17 -12.54
CA LEU A 475 27.24 0.37 -13.52
C LEU A 475 26.63 1.78 -13.44
N VAL A 476 26.37 2.29 -12.23
CA VAL A 476 25.92 3.66 -12.03
C VAL A 476 26.94 4.65 -12.59
N MET A 477 28.22 4.51 -12.22
CA MET A 477 29.30 5.39 -12.72
C MET A 477 29.38 5.35 -14.25
N SER A 478 29.32 4.17 -14.84
CA SER A 478 29.39 3.98 -16.29
C SER A 478 28.21 4.65 -17.01
N ARG A 479 26.98 4.49 -16.51
CA ARG A 479 25.79 5.13 -17.09
C ARG A 479 25.83 6.65 -16.97
N LEU A 480 26.29 7.18 -15.83
CA LEU A 480 26.49 8.61 -15.62
C LEU A 480 27.53 9.21 -16.58
N ASP A 481 28.64 8.50 -16.80
CA ASP A 481 29.68 8.95 -17.73
C ASP A 481 29.21 8.85 -19.19
N LEU A 482 28.46 7.80 -19.53
CA LEU A 482 27.85 7.65 -20.85
C LEU A 482 26.84 8.76 -21.15
N ALA A 483 26.02 9.14 -20.18
CA ALA A 483 25.07 10.23 -20.28
C ALA A 483 25.76 11.60 -20.43
N ALA A 484 26.91 11.79 -19.78
CA ALA A 484 27.76 12.97 -19.88
C ALA A 484 28.62 13.01 -21.18
N GLY A 485 28.63 11.93 -21.98
CA GLY A 485 29.44 11.82 -23.20
C GLY A 485 30.91 11.49 -22.96
N HIS A 486 31.29 11.09 -21.75
CA HIS A 486 32.63 10.70 -21.35
C HIS A 486 32.88 9.20 -21.66
N LEU A 487 32.97 8.85 -22.97
CA LEU A 487 32.98 7.46 -23.43
C LEU A 487 34.12 6.64 -22.83
N ASP A 488 35.34 7.19 -22.73
CA ASP A 488 36.51 6.47 -22.17
C ASP A 488 36.29 6.10 -20.71
N GLN A 489 35.70 6.99 -19.90
CA GLN A 489 35.38 6.75 -18.49
C GLN A 489 34.24 5.75 -18.36
N ALA A 490 33.22 5.87 -19.20
CA ALA A 490 32.10 4.93 -19.25
C ALA A 490 32.60 3.51 -19.56
N ALA A 491 33.48 3.35 -20.58
CA ALA A 491 34.09 2.08 -20.95
C ALA A 491 34.95 1.51 -19.82
N TYR A 492 35.74 2.34 -19.15
CA TYR A 492 36.52 1.94 -17.99
C TYR A 492 35.64 1.35 -16.89
N HIS A 493 34.59 2.07 -16.45
CA HIS A 493 33.72 1.61 -15.39
C HIS A 493 32.90 0.37 -15.78
N ALA A 494 32.44 0.26 -17.03
CA ALA A 494 31.79 -0.95 -17.53
C ALA A 494 32.76 -2.15 -17.53
N GLY A 495 34.03 -1.93 -17.92
CA GLY A 495 35.08 -2.93 -17.87
C GLY A 495 35.39 -3.40 -16.44
N GLU A 496 35.42 -2.50 -15.45
CA GLU A 496 35.60 -2.86 -14.05
C GLU A 496 34.42 -3.69 -13.53
N ALA A 497 33.16 -3.35 -13.90
CA ALA A 497 32.01 -4.15 -13.57
C ALA A 497 32.09 -5.57 -14.15
N LEU A 498 32.55 -5.72 -15.41
CA LEU A 498 32.74 -7.03 -16.07
C LEU A 498 33.91 -7.83 -15.49
N LYS A 499 34.93 -7.19 -14.92
CA LYS A 499 35.97 -7.90 -14.18
C LYS A 499 35.47 -8.52 -12.90
N LEU A 500 34.50 -7.89 -12.22
CA LEU A 500 33.86 -8.42 -11.00
C LEU A 500 32.87 -9.53 -11.34
N ASP A 501 32.07 -9.35 -12.38
CA ASP A 501 31.09 -10.34 -12.86
C ASP A 501 30.99 -10.29 -14.40
N SER A 502 31.74 -11.17 -15.05
CA SER A 502 31.78 -11.27 -16.51
C SER A 502 30.46 -11.73 -17.14
N ALA A 503 29.58 -12.37 -16.36
CA ALA A 503 28.27 -12.84 -16.80
C ALA A 503 27.15 -11.81 -16.61
N ASN A 504 27.43 -10.67 -16.00
CA ASN A 504 26.43 -9.64 -15.73
C ASN A 504 25.89 -9.04 -17.02
N ARG A 505 24.61 -9.31 -17.28
CA ARG A 505 23.94 -8.90 -18.53
C ARG A 505 23.88 -7.37 -18.70
N ALA A 506 23.64 -6.64 -17.60
CA ALA A 506 23.54 -5.19 -17.65
C ALA A 506 24.92 -4.56 -18.00
N ALA A 507 25.99 -5.09 -17.42
CA ALA A 507 27.36 -4.64 -17.73
C ALA A 507 27.76 -4.96 -19.19
N GLN A 508 27.41 -6.15 -19.67
CA GLN A 508 27.64 -6.53 -21.08
C GLN A 508 26.88 -5.66 -22.06
N GLU A 509 25.61 -5.37 -21.76
CA GLU A 509 24.78 -4.52 -22.61
C GLU A 509 25.28 -3.09 -22.63
N LEU A 510 25.62 -2.54 -21.45
CA LEU A 510 26.17 -1.19 -21.33
C LEU A 510 27.51 -1.05 -22.08
N HIS A 511 28.38 -2.05 -21.97
CA HIS A 511 29.66 -2.09 -22.69
C HIS A 511 29.44 -2.06 -24.21
N ARG A 512 28.54 -2.88 -24.74
CA ARG A 512 28.16 -2.83 -26.17
C ARG A 512 27.59 -1.49 -26.64
N GLN A 513 26.76 -0.86 -25.80
CA GLN A 513 26.22 0.46 -26.10
C GLN A 513 27.31 1.54 -26.19
N ILE A 514 28.32 1.45 -25.32
CA ILE A 514 29.45 2.38 -25.31
C ILE A 514 30.30 2.17 -26.58
N GLU A 515 30.66 0.92 -26.92
CA GLU A 515 31.41 0.59 -28.13
C GLU A 515 30.69 1.08 -29.41
N ALA A 516 29.39 0.90 -29.49
CA ALA A 516 28.58 1.37 -30.61
C ALA A 516 28.65 2.92 -30.76
N LYS A 517 28.63 3.67 -29.65
CA LYS A 517 28.78 5.13 -29.67
C LYS A 517 30.19 5.58 -30.01
N GLU A 518 31.22 4.87 -29.62
CA GLU A 518 32.61 5.15 -30.00
C GLU A 518 32.84 5.01 -31.50
N VAL A 519 32.22 3.97 -32.11
CA VAL A 519 32.28 3.76 -33.56
C VAL A 519 31.56 4.87 -34.33
N GLN A 520 30.43 5.36 -33.83
CA GLN A 520 29.68 6.47 -34.45
C GLN A 520 30.40 7.84 -34.35
N LYS A 521 31.31 8.00 -33.39
CA LYS A 521 32.05 9.24 -33.15
C LYS A 521 33.35 9.34 -33.99
N LYS A 522 33.81 8.21 -34.52
CA LYS A 522 34.94 8.09 -35.45
C LYS A 522 34.51 8.29 -36.90
#